data_ff7f952459d7d14c022c00d68d603d05
#
_entry.id   ff7f952459d7d14c022c00d68d603d05
#
_cell.length_a   1.000
_cell.length_b   1.000
_cell.length_c   1.000
_cell.angle_alpha   90.00
_cell.angle_beta   90.00
_cell.angle_gamma   90.00
#
_symmetry.space_group_name_H-M   'P 1'
#
loop_
_entity.id
_entity.type
_entity.pdbx_description
1 polymer ?
#
loop_
_entity_poly.entity_id
_entity_poly.type
_entity_poly.pdbx_seq_one_letter_code
_entity_poly.pdbx_strand_id
1 'polypeptide(L)'
;MRFASLVLLLGVVGMWPAVAHADGSRLHWPVSPRPAVTRGFDAPSPNWNRGHRGVDLAAVPDQPIYAAGPGTVMFAGVLAGRPVVSLAHPGGLRTSYEPVRASVRPGQTVTAGQLLGTLLAGHPGCAAAACLHWGAMWGAAARADYVDPLGLLAETPIRLKPLAG
;
A
#
# COMPACT_ATOMS: atom_id res chain seq x y z
N MET A 1 15.50 26.71 -69.69
CA MET A 1 14.82 27.14 -68.47
C MET A 1 14.57 25.93 -67.63
N ARG A 2 15.32 25.77 -66.48
CA ARG A 2 15.19 24.65 -65.58
C ARG A 2 14.55 25.16 -64.30
N PHE A 3 13.36 24.70 -63.97
CA PHE A 3 12.66 25.01 -62.73
C PHE A 3 13.14 24.01 -61.65
N ALA A 4 13.76 24.54 -60.62
CA ALA A 4 14.14 23.77 -59.43
C ALA A 4 12.95 23.85 -58.46
N SER A 5 12.32 22.70 -58.20
CA SER A 5 11.29 22.57 -57.16
C SER A 5 11.93 22.41 -55.78
N LEU A 6 11.70 23.34 -54.90
CA LEU A 6 12.13 23.33 -53.52
C LEU A 6 11.06 22.55 -52.71
N VAL A 7 11.40 21.34 -52.22
CA VAL A 7 10.52 20.57 -51.33
C VAL A 7 10.84 20.96 -49.89
N LEU A 8 9.89 21.62 -49.22
CA LEU A 8 9.97 22.01 -47.81
C LEU A 8 9.52 20.82 -46.96
N LEU A 9 10.44 20.15 -46.30
CA LEU A 9 10.15 19.09 -45.30
C LEU A 9 9.79 19.75 -43.96
N LEU A 10 8.49 19.76 -43.62
CA LEU A 10 7.98 20.11 -42.30
C LEU A 10 8.21 18.96 -41.35
N GLY A 11 9.21 19.06 -40.47
CA GLY A 11 9.43 18.11 -39.38
C GLY A 11 8.36 18.27 -38.29
N VAL A 12 7.50 17.25 -38.15
CA VAL A 12 6.56 17.15 -37.02
C VAL A 12 7.35 16.68 -35.80
N VAL A 13 7.65 17.60 -34.89
CA VAL A 13 8.21 17.25 -33.56
C VAL A 13 7.07 16.67 -32.74
N GLY A 14 7.01 15.34 -32.67
CA GLY A 14 6.07 14.64 -31.78
C GLY A 14 6.47 14.87 -30.32
N MET A 15 5.68 15.67 -29.60
CA MET A 15 5.71 15.71 -28.14
C MET A 15 5.14 14.39 -27.60
N TRP A 16 6.01 13.47 -27.21
CA TRP A 16 5.61 12.34 -26.39
C TRP A 16 5.25 12.87 -24.98
N PRO A 17 4.06 12.54 -24.45
CA PRO A 17 3.77 12.87 -23.06
C PRO A 17 4.79 12.12 -22.18
N ALA A 18 5.48 12.87 -21.33
CA ALA A 18 6.31 12.27 -20.27
C ALA A 18 5.36 11.47 -19.36
N VAL A 19 5.48 10.16 -19.39
CA VAL A 19 4.82 9.29 -18.40
C VAL A 19 5.46 9.63 -17.06
N ALA A 20 4.75 10.39 -16.23
CA ALA A 20 5.13 10.59 -14.85
C ALA A 20 5.14 9.19 -14.21
N HIS A 21 6.32 8.66 -13.94
CA HIS A 21 6.49 7.52 -13.07
C HIS A 21 6.05 8.01 -11.69
N ALA A 22 4.79 7.77 -11.34
CA ALA A 22 4.36 7.86 -9.96
C ALA A 22 5.30 6.91 -9.19
N ASP A 23 6.01 7.45 -8.20
CA ASP A 23 6.84 6.69 -7.28
C ASP A 23 5.92 5.77 -6.46
N GLY A 24 5.51 4.65 -7.09
CA GLY A 24 4.52 3.69 -6.59
C GLY A 24 5.06 2.81 -5.46
N SER A 25 6.27 3.10 -4.98
CA SER A 25 6.93 2.30 -3.93
C SER A 25 6.67 2.82 -2.52
N ARG A 26 6.12 4.03 -2.36
CA ARG A 26 5.88 4.63 -1.05
C ARG A 26 4.44 4.44 -0.61
N LEU A 27 4.28 3.88 0.58
CA LEU A 27 2.97 3.63 1.18
C LEU A 27 2.56 4.77 2.13
N HIS A 28 1.26 4.87 2.38
CA HIS A 28 0.66 5.74 3.39
C HIS A 28 0.11 4.92 4.54
N TRP A 29 -0.13 5.55 5.68
CA TRP A 29 -0.79 4.91 6.81
C TRP A 29 -2.19 4.43 6.40
N PRO A 30 -2.52 3.15 6.65
CA PRO A 30 -3.84 2.62 6.32
C PRO A 30 -4.94 3.01 7.32
N VAL A 31 -4.54 3.68 8.42
CA VAL A 31 -5.41 4.17 9.49
C VAL A 31 -5.17 5.65 9.70
N SER A 32 -6.21 6.44 9.90
CA SER A 32 -6.13 7.86 10.18
C SER A 32 -6.92 8.19 11.47
N PRO A 33 -6.37 9.02 12.38
CA PRO A 33 -5.04 9.64 12.36
C PRO A 33 -3.91 8.59 12.48
N ARG A 34 -2.64 9.02 12.32
CA ARG A 34 -1.47 8.13 12.45
C ARG A 34 -1.56 7.32 13.74
N PRO A 35 -1.59 5.98 13.64
CA PRO A 35 -1.78 5.11 14.79
C PRO A 35 -0.48 4.88 15.57
N ALA A 36 -0.60 4.46 16.84
CA ALA A 36 0.50 3.84 17.55
C ALA A 36 0.72 2.41 17.04
N VAL A 37 1.99 1.98 16.95
CA VAL A 37 2.36 0.60 16.67
C VAL A 37 2.34 -0.17 17.99
N THR A 38 1.45 -1.15 18.13
CA THR A 38 1.29 -1.97 19.35
C THR A 38 2.14 -3.23 19.30
N ARG A 39 2.47 -3.72 18.09
CA ARG A 39 3.38 -4.83 17.87
C ARG A 39 4.17 -4.62 16.58
N GLY A 40 5.49 -4.71 16.68
CA GLY A 40 6.42 -4.55 15.55
C GLY A 40 6.51 -5.77 14.65
N PHE A 41 7.16 -5.58 13.51
CA PHE A 41 7.50 -6.63 12.56
C PHE A 41 8.56 -7.58 13.15
N ASP A 42 8.35 -8.89 13.01
CA ASP A 42 9.23 -9.96 13.45
C ASP A 42 9.01 -11.20 12.56
N ALA A 43 9.41 -11.10 11.29
CA ALA A 43 9.28 -12.22 10.37
C ALA A 43 10.34 -13.28 10.64
N PRO A 44 9.94 -14.55 10.82
CA PRO A 44 10.88 -15.61 11.09
C PRO A 44 11.58 -16.11 9.82
N SER A 45 12.75 -16.71 9.98
CA SER A 45 13.38 -17.55 8.97
C SER A 45 13.51 -18.96 9.49
N PRO A 46 12.97 -19.99 8.82
CA PRO A 46 12.10 -19.93 7.63
C PRO A 46 10.69 -19.40 7.92
N ASN A 47 10.01 -18.95 6.85
CA ASN A 47 8.74 -18.22 6.95
C ASN A 47 7.59 -18.94 7.67
N TRP A 48 7.62 -20.28 7.80
CA TRP A 48 6.57 -21.06 8.49
C TRP A 48 6.72 -21.08 10.02
N ASN A 49 7.82 -20.60 10.56
CA ASN A 49 8.01 -20.50 12.01
C ASN A 49 7.09 -19.41 12.61
N ARG A 50 6.97 -19.46 13.93
CA ARG A 50 6.21 -18.44 14.69
C ARG A 50 6.93 -17.10 14.59
N GLY A 51 6.17 -16.03 14.37
CA GLY A 51 6.67 -14.67 14.24
C GLY A 51 5.53 -13.71 13.94
N HIS A 52 5.85 -12.48 13.49
CA HIS A 52 4.90 -11.44 13.18
C HIS A 52 5.21 -10.83 11.79
N ARG A 53 4.44 -11.20 10.76
CA ARG A 53 4.71 -10.88 9.35
C ARG A 53 4.07 -9.54 8.92
N GLY A 54 4.02 -8.60 9.83
CA GLY A 54 3.47 -7.26 9.66
C GLY A 54 3.63 -6.46 10.93
N VAL A 55 2.85 -5.41 11.07
CA VAL A 55 2.75 -4.58 12.28
C VAL A 55 1.30 -4.52 12.74
N ASP A 56 1.08 -4.44 14.05
CA ASP A 56 -0.25 -4.20 14.59
C ASP A 56 -0.38 -2.72 14.95
N LEU A 57 -1.41 -2.09 14.40
CA LEU A 57 -1.70 -0.67 14.51
C LEU A 57 -2.91 -0.46 15.43
N ALA A 58 -2.73 0.32 16.50
CA ALA A 58 -3.82 0.66 17.42
C ALA A 58 -4.94 1.40 16.71
N ALA A 59 -6.18 0.97 16.97
CA ALA A 59 -7.37 1.55 16.37
C ALA A 59 -8.59 1.29 17.26
N VAL A 60 -9.78 1.60 16.74
CA VAL A 60 -11.06 1.29 17.38
C VAL A 60 -11.93 0.46 16.43
N PRO A 61 -12.88 -0.35 16.96
CA PRO A 61 -13.83 -1.06 16.10
C PRO A 61 -14.58 -0.11 15.17
N ASP A 62 -14.90 -0.59 13.97
CA ASP A 62 -15.56 0.12 12.87
C ASP A 62 -14.78 1.32 12.30
N GLN A 63 -13.53 1.54 12.74
CA GLN A 63 -12.67 2.56 12.15
C GLN A 63 -12.43 2.28 10.67
N PRO A 64 -12.50 3.31 9.78
CA PRO A 64 -12.21 3.17 8.37
C PRO A 64 -10.78 2.72 8.11
N ILE A 65 -10.60 1.76 7.20
CA ILE A 65 -9.31 1.25 6.74
C ILE A 65 -9.14 1.62 5.27
N TYR A 66 -7.97 2.18 4.95
CA TYR A 66 -7.66 2.74 3.65
C TYR A 66 -6.55 1.98 2.94
N ALA A 67 -6.56 2.00 1.60
CA ALA A 67 -5.47 1.48 0.78
C ALA A 67 -4.19 2.27 1.04
N ALA A 68 -3.13 1.59 1.48
CA ALA A 68 -1.85 2.23 1.75
C ALA A 68 -1.17 2.76 0.47
N GLY A 69 -1.51 2.22 -0.69
CA GLY A 69 -1.03 2.65 -2.00
C GLY A 69 -2.02 2.27 -3.10
N PRO A 70 -1.79 2.74 -4.35
CA PRO A 70 -2.59 2.33 -5.49
C PRO A 70 -2.37 0.84 -5.79
N GLY A 71 -3.40 0.14 -6.27
CA GLY A 71 -3.27 -1.29 -6.58
C GLY A 71 -4.56 -1.94 -7.01
N THR A 72 -4.52 -3.27 -7.10
CA THR A 72 -5.69 -4.11 -7.39
C THR A 72 -5.98 -5.01 -6.20
N VAL A 73 -7.24 -5.11 -5.81
CA VAL A 73 -7.69 -6.02 -4.77
C VAL A 73 -7.50 -7.46 -5.24
N MET A 74 -6.61 -8.20 -4.59
CA MET A 74 -6.35 -9.60 -4.87
C MET A 74 -7.29 -10.53 -4.13
N PHE A 75 -7.65 -10.13 -2.90
CA PHE A 75 -8.53 -10.90 -2.04
C PHE A 75 -9.32 -9.95 -1.13
N ALA A 76 -10.59 -10.28 -0.91
CA ALA A 76 -11.46 -9.64 0.06
C ALA A 76 -12.46 -10.69 0.57
N GLY A 77 -12.26 -11.18 1.80
CA GLY A 77 -13.06 -12.29 2.34
C GLY A 77 -12.48 -12.87 3.61
N VAL A 78 -12.89 -14.09 3.95
CA VAL A 78 -12.40 -14.81 5.13
C VAL A 78 -11.33 -15.82 4.73
N LEU A 79 -10.13 -15.71 5.31
CA LEU A 79 -9.01 -16.60 5.13
C LEU A 79 -8.63 -17.21 6.48
N ALA A 80 -8.72 -18.52 6.62
CA ALA A 80 -8.45 -19.24 7.87
C ALA A 80 -9.20 -18.65 9.09
N GLY A 81 -10.49 -18.31 8.90
CA GLY A 81 -11.35 -17.73 9.93
C GLY A 81 -11.14 -16.23 10.18
N ARG A 82 -10.27 -15.56 9.43
CA ARG A 82 -9.93 -14.14 9.61
C ARG A 82 -10.38 -13.30 8.40
N PRO A 83 -11.13 -12.22 8.62
CA PRO A 83 -11.52 -11.30 7.53
C PRO A 83 -10.30 -10.51 7.05
N VAL A 84 -9.93 -10.68 5.77
CA VAL A 84 -8.72 -10.12 5.18
C VAL A 84 -9.05 -9.38 3.89
N VAL A 85 -8.43 -8.24 3.68
CA VAL A 85 -8.28 -7.60 2.37
C VAL A 85 -6.81 -7.65 1.98
N SER A 86 -6.48 -8.00 0.74
CA SER A 86 -5.13 -7.88 0.22
C SER A 86 -5.08 -7.15 -1.11
N LEU A 87 -4.03 -6.35 -1.31
CA LEU A 87 -3.78 -5.58 -2.51
C LEU A 87 -2.49 -6.04 -3.19
N ALA A 88 -2.49 -6.06 -4.53
CA ALA A 88 -1.28 -6.08 -5.34
C ALA A 88 -1.00 -4.66 -5.82
N HIS A 89 0.19 -4.16 -5.53
CA HIS A 89 0.68 -2.85 -5.98
C HIS A 89 1.56 -2.99 -7.23
N PRO A 90 1.77 -1.90 -7.98
CA PRO A 90 2.79 -1.87 -9.03
C PRO A 90 4.15 -2.32 -8.50
N GLY A 91 4.95 -2.99 -9.35
CA GLY A 91 6.27 -3.50 -8.96
C GLY A 91 6.28 -4.81 -8.18
N GLY A 92 5.09 -5.41 -7.90
CA GLY A 92 4.98 -6.73 -7.27
C GLY A 92 4.89 -6.75 -5.75
N LEU A 93 4.88 -5.59 -5.10
CA LEU A 93 4.58 -5.47 -3.68
C LEU A 93 3.13 -5.89 -3.41
N ARG A 94 2.89 -6.57 -2.31
CA ARG A 94 1.54 -6.90 -1.81
C ARG A 94 1.39 -6.42 -0.38
N THR A 95 0.19 -5.91 -0.06
CA THR A 95 -0.18 -5.57 1.32
C THR A 95 -1.42 -6.34 1.75
N SER A 96 -1.53 -6.57 3.06
CA SER A 96 -2.68 -7.23 3.69
C SER A 96 -3.17 -6.44 4.90
N TYR A 97 -4.47 -6.48 5.11
CA TYR A 97 -5.21 -5.73 6.12
C TYR A 97 -6.15 -6.69 6.85
N GLU A 98 -5.99 -6.86 8.16
CA GLU A 98 -6.73 -7.82 8.98
C GLU A 98 -6.92 -7.29 10.42
N PRO A 99 -8.11 -7.49 11.02
CA PRO A 99 -9.36 -8.00 10.46
C PRO A 99 -10.18 -6.86 9.85
N VAL A 100 -10.58 -6.97 8.59
CA VAL A 100 -11.32 -5.92 7.87
C VAL A 100 -12.61 -6.46 7.28
N ARG A 101 -13.75 -5.85 7.64
CA ARG A 101 -15.01 -6.01 6.90
C ARG A 101 -14.88 -5.24 5.59
N ALA A 102 -14.67 -5.96 4.50
CA ALA A 102 -14.39 -5.39 3.20
C ALA A 102 -15.60 -4.63 2.61
N SER A 103 -15.33 -3.46 2.03
CA SER A 103 -16.24 -2.70 1.16
C SER A 103 -15.83 -2.77 -0.31
N VAL A 104 -14.77 -3.50 -0.61
CA VAL A 104 -14.20 -3.72 -1.94
C VAL A 104 -14.31 -5.19 -2.33
N ARG A 105 -14.11 -5.49 -3.61
CA ARG A 105 -14.17 -6.86 -4.15
C ARG A 105 -12.91 -7.22 -4.94
N PRO A 106 -12.55 -8.51 -5.05
CA PRO A 106 -11.43 -8.95 -5.89
C PRO A 106 -11.54 -8.42 -7.32
N GLY A 107 -10.40 -8.03 -7.90
CA GLY A 107 -10.29 -7.43 -9.24
C GLY A 107 -10.54 -5.91 -9.27
N GLN A 108 -11.04 -5.31 -8.20
CA GLN A 108 -11.25 -3.86 -8.13
C GLN A 108 -9.92 -3.12 -8.06
N THR A 109 -9.73 -2.11 -8.91
CA THR A 109 -8.62 -1.15 -8.80
C THR A 109 -8.94 -0.13 -7.72
N VAL A 110 -7.95 0.21 -6.90
CA VAL A 110 -8.04 1.21 -5.85
C VAL A 110 -6.89 2.22 -5.96
N THR A 111 -7.14 3.45 -5.56
CA THR A 111 -6.12 4.49 -5.42
C THR A 111 -5.58 4.52 -3.97
N ALA A 112 -4.43 5.16 -3.76
CA ALA A 112 -3.95 5.41 -2.40
C ALA A 112 -4.99 6.22 -1.60
N GLY A 113 -5.22 5.83 -0.34
CA GLY A 113 -6.22 6.47 0.53
C GLY A 113 -7.68 6.09 0.23
N GLN A 114 -7.96 5.23 -0.74
CA GLN A 114 -9.31 4.74 -0.99
C GLN A 114 -9.77 3.80 0.12
N LEU A 115 -11.04 3.93 0.54
CA LEU A 115 -11.64 3.07 1.56
C LEU A 115 -11.65 1.61 1.12
N LEU A 116 -11.11 0.73 1.96
CA LEU A 116 -11.12 -0.73 1.79
C LEU A 116 -12.26 -1.40 2.58
N GLY A 117 -12.64 -0.80 3.70
CA GLY A 117 -13.63 -1.33 4.60
C GLY A 117 -13.50 -0.76 6.00
N THR A 118 -14.03 -1.49 7.00
CA THR A 118 -13.98 -1.10 8.41
C THR A 118 -13.28 -2.16 9.25
N LEU A 119 -12.57 -1.72 10.28
CA LEU A 119 -11.85 -2.59 11.20
C LEU A 119 -12.83 -3.39 12.07
N LEU A 120 -12.59 -4.68 12.21
CA LEU A 120 -13.28 -5.52 13.17
C LEU A 120 -12.45 -5.65 14.46
N ALA A 121 -13.11 -5.85 15.58
CA ALA A 121 -12.45 -6.24 16.82
C ALA A 121 -11.95 -7.69 16.76
N GLY A 122 -11.12 -8.10 17.74
CA GLY A 122 -10.76 -9.50 17.96
C GLY A 122 -9.44 -9.95 17.32
N HIS A 123 -8.57 -9.01 16.91
CA HIS A 123 -7.20 -9.39 16.51
C HIS A 123 -6.43 -9.96 17.72
N PRO A 124 -5.86 -11.20 17.62
CA PRO A 124 -5.16 -11.84 18.72
C PRO A 124 -3.93 -11.05 19.19
N GLY A 125 -3.82 -10.82 20.49
CA GLY A 125 -2.69 -10.11 21.08
C GLY A 125 -2.76 -8.57 20.95
N CYS A 126 -3.89 -8.03 20.51
CA CYS A 126 -4.12 -6.59 20.45
C CYS A 126 -4.12 -5.96 21.84
N ALA A 127 -3.33 -4.93 22.05
CA ALA A 127 -3.24 -4.18 23.31
C ALA A 127 -4.14 -2.93 23.33
N ALA A 128 -4.93 -2.70 22.26
CA ALA A 128 -5.87 -1.58 22.14
C ALA A 128 -7.31 -2.09 22.02
N ALA A 129 -8.29 -1.18 21.87
CA ALA A 129 -9.69 -1.54 21.67
C ALA A 129 -9.92 -2.39 20.39
N ALA A 130 -9.15 -2.09 19.34
CA ALA A 130 -8.96 -2.93 18.16
C ALA A 130 -7.55 -2.70 17.60
N CYS A 131 -7.02 -3.66 16.84
CA CYS A 131 -5.76 -3.51 16.13
C CYS A 131 -5.94 -3.95 14.68
N LEU A 132 -5.39 -3.16 13.77
CA LEU A 132 -5.19 -3.56 12.39
C LEU A 132 -3.83 -4.25 12.27
N HIS A 133 -3.80 -5.53 11.92
CA HIS A 133 -2.60 -6.16 11.39
C HIS A 133 -2.39 -5.71 9.95
N TRP A 134 -1.27 -5.05 9.70
CA TRP A 134 -0.88 -4.57 8.38
C TRP A 134 0.40 -5.25 7.94
N GLY A 135 0.31 -6.09 6.93
CA GLY A 135 1.42 -6.86 6.38
C GLY A 135 1.87 -6.33 5.02
N ALA A 136 3.15 -6.56 4.70
CA ALA A 136 3.72 -6.32 3.39
C ALA A 136 4.65 -7.47 2.99
N MET A 137 4.64 -7.81 1.68
CA MET A 137 5.51 -8.86 1.15
C MET A 137 5.78 -8.65 -0.34
N TRP A 138 6.92 -9.16 -0.80
CA TRP A 138 7.25 -9.29 -2.21
C TRP A 138 7.00 -10.72 -2.70
N GLY A 139 6.71 -10.87 -3.96
CA GLY A 139 6.54 -12.17 -4.60
C GLY A 139 5.20 -12.86 -4.35
N ALA A 140 5.11 -14.11 -4.78
CA ALA A 140 3.93 -14.96 -4.56
C ALA A 140 3.92 -15.57 -3.17
N ALA A 141 2.73 -15.87 -2.63
CA ALA A 141 2.54 -16.36 -1.26
C ALA A 141 3.43 -17.57 -0.89
N ALA A 142 3.69 -18.48 -1.85
CA ALA A 142 4.56 -19.65 -1.60
C ALA A 142 6.05 -19.30 -1.44
N ARG A 143 6.47 -18.13 -1.90
CA ARG A 143 7.84 -17.61 -1.83
C ARG A 143 7.84 -16.15 -1.34
N ALA A 144 6.94 -15.85 -0.41
CA ALA A 144 6.80 -14.51 0.12
C ALA A 144 8.08 -14.08 0.83
N ASP A 145 8.60 -12.93 0.44
CA ASP A 145 9.61 -12.17 1.18
C ASP A 145 8.87 -11.09 1.98
N TYR A 146 8.65 -11.37 3.26
CA TYR A 146 7.95 -10.45 4.16
C TYR A 146 8.87 -9.31 4.55
N VAL A 147 8.35 -8.10 4.50
CA VAL A 147 9.08 -6.88 4.82
C VAL A 147 8.30 -6.04 5.84
N ASP A 148 9.04 -5.25 6.62
CA ASP A 148 8.42 -4.29 7.53
C ASP A 148 7.70 -3.20 6.75
N PRO A 149 6.35 -3.10 6.82
CA PRO A 149 5.61 -2.08 6.08
C PRO A 149 5.94 -0.66 6.53
N LEU A 150 6.46 -0.45 7.74
CA LEU A 150 6.86 0.88 8.21
C LEU A 150 8.05 1.43 7.41
N GLY A 151 8.95 0.56 6.95
CA GLY A 151 10.06 0.94 6.08
C GLY A 151 9.64 1.37 4.66
N LEU A 152 8.38 1.09 4.28
CA LEU A 152 7.81 1.46 2.98
C LEU A 152 6.99 2.76 3.03
N LEU A 153 6.80 3.36 4.21
CA LEU A 153 6.03 4.58 4.35
C LEU A 153 6.71 5.77 3.66
N ALA A 154 5.90 6.62 3.03
CA ALA A 154 6.35 7.91 2.58
C ALA A 154 6.75 8.76 3.80
N GLU A 155 8.03 9.12 3.90
CA GLU A 155 8.44 10.09 4.89
C GLU A 155 7.81 11.45 4.54
N THR A 156 7.13 12.06 5.51
CA THR A 156 6.67 13.44 5.36
C THR A 156 7.94 14.32 5.32
N PRO A 157 8.17 15.11 4.24
CA PRO A 157 9.34 15.99 4.18
C PRO A 157 9.36 16.91 5.42
N ILE A 158 10.43 16.85 6.19
CA ILE A 158 10.62 17.77 7.33
C ILE A 158 10.79 19.16 6.72
N ARG A 159 9.78 20.02 6.84
CA ARG A 159 9.91 21.44 6.53
C ARG A 159 10.56 22.13 7.73
N LEU A 160 11.84 22.40 7.65
CA LEU A 160 12.51 23.27 8.61
C LEU A 160 11.86 24.65 8.48
N LYS A 161 11.28 25.17 9.56
CA LYS A 161 10.91 26.57 9.61
C LYS A 161 12.17 27.41 9.60
N PRO A 162 12.27 28.48 8.76
CA PRO A 162 13.33 29.46 8.90
C PRO A 162 13.32 30.00 10.33
N LEU A 163 14.47 30.07 10.97
CA LEU A 163 14.60 30.80 12.23
C LEU A 163 14.25 32.26 11.91
N ALA A 164 13.23 32.80 12.59
CA ALA A 164 12.96 34.20 12.53
C ALA A 164 14.16 34.92 13.16
N GLY A 165 14.91 35.69 12.34
CA GLY A 165 15.96 36.61 12.79
C GLY A 165 15.35 37.87 13.38
#